data_a6f0765527960b4aee9ac87197d5f1bb
#
_entry.id   a6f0765527960b4aee9ac87197d5f1bb
#
_cell.length_a   1.000
_cell.length_b   1.000
_cell.length_c   1.000
_cell.angle_alpha   90.00
_cell.angle_beta   90.00
_cell.angle_gamma   90.00
#
_symmetry.space_group_name_H-M   'P 1'
#
loop_
_entity.id
_entity.type
_entity.pdbx_description
1 polymer ?
#
loop_
_entity_poly.entity_id
_entity_poly.type
_entity_poly.pdbx_seq_one_letter_code
_entity_poly.pdbx_strand_id
1 'polypeptide(L)'
;MTGSILVILGSERISGPPEPPRLGERVASACVHRLEAKAVPATLVDPIEIELPHPFKPHFAYRGGSAPEVLDRLAAQIATADGYVMVSPEYNHMMSPVLADLLNHFGSSLFSYKPSAIVTYSAGQWGGTRAAVSMRTFLSELGCLPVSAMIHVPRAHEVFGADGTYLAGIDAARWDGYLDRTLDQLGWWAAAAARQRGDGGKRPGAFMVDPSQRNAP
;
A
#
# COMPACT_ATOMS: atom_id res chain seq x y z
N MET A 1 15.30 10.62 -11.53
CA MET A 1 14.88 10.78 -10.11
C MET A 1 14.10 9.52 -9.75
N THR A 2 14.55 8.80 -8.75
CA THR A 2 13.80 7.67 -8.18
C THR A 2 12.63 8.24 -7.41
N GLY A 3 11.41 7.87 -7.78
CA GLY A 3 10.19 8.33 -7.08
C GLY A 3 10.12 7.81 -5.65
N SER A 4 9.44 8.51 -4.75
CA SER A 4 9.19 8.06 -3.38
C SER A 4 8.03 7.08 -3.31
N ILE A 5 8.17 6.01 -2.53
CA ILE A 5 7.16 4.98 -2.36
C ILE A 5 6.59 5.03 -0.94
N LEU A 6 5.26 5.02 -0.84
CA LEU A 6 4.57 4.90 0.43
C LEU A 6 4.15 3.44 0.64
N VAL A 7 4.65 2.82 1.72
CA VAL A 7 4.28 1.45 2.12
C VAL A 7 3.17 1.57 3.16
N ILE A 8 1.97 1.10 2.82
CA ILE A 8 0.80 1.22 3.69
C ILE A 8 0.48 -0.15 4.29
N LEU A 9 0.61 -0.26 5.60
CA LEU A 9 0.29 -1.47 6.35
C LEU A 9 -1.21 -1.51 6.70
N GLY A 10 -1.87 -2.60 6.37
CA GLY A 10 -3.28 -2.82 6.67
C GLY A 10 -3.49 -3.74 7.89
N SER A 11 -2.81 -3.52 9.00
CA SER A 11 -3.00 -4.33 10.20
C SER A 11 -2.58 -3.59 11.46
N GLU A 12 -3.51 -3.48 12.39
CA GLU A 12 -3.30 -2.96 13.76
C GLU A 12 -3.09 -4.08 14.78
N ARG A 13 -3.05 -5.33 14.34
CA ARG A 13 -3.07 -6.47 15.24
C ARG A 13 -1.75 -6.62 16.01
N ILE A 14 -1.81 -6.41 17.32
CA ILE A 14 -0.68 -6.49 18.26
C ILE A 14 -0.72 -7.76 19.14
N SER A 15 -1.75 -8.60 19.01
CA SER A 15 -1.96 -9.79 19.86
C SER A 15 -2.06 -11.06 19.02
N GLY A 16 -1.68 -12.18 19.63
CA GLY A 16 -1.92 -13.53 19.08
C GLY A 16 -3.32 -14.06 19.34
N PRO A 17 -3.66 -15.26 18.79
CA PRO A 17 -3.01 -15.89 17.66
C PRO A 17 -3.21 -15.11 16.34
N PRO A 18 -2.31 -15.24 15.33
CA PRO A 18 -1.10 -16.05 15.32
C PRO A 18 0.05 -15.45 16.12
N GLU A 19 0.91 -16.31 16.60
CA GLU A 19 2.20 -15.93 17.15
C GLU A 19 3.31 -16.15 16.11
N PRO A 20 4.33 -15.30 16.07
CA PRO A 20 4.48 -14.05 16.82
C PRO A 20 3.54 -12.95 16.30
N PRO A 21 3.25 -11.92 17.12
CA PRO A 21 2.38 -10.81 16.69
C PRO A 21 3.05 -9.96 15.61
N ARG A 22 2.29 -9.00 15.05
CA ARG A 22 2.79 -7.99 14.09
C ARG A 22 3.37 -8.58 12.81
N LEU A 23 2.81 -9.68 12.29
CA LEU A 23 3.28 -10.29 11.04
C LEU A 23 3.25 -9.31 9.85
N GLY A 24 2.28 -8.42 9.82
CA GLY A 24 2.15 -7.42 8.76
C GLY A 24 3.29 -6.41 8.76
N GLU A 25 3.71 -5.96 9.94
CA GLU A 25 4.83 -5.04 10.11
C GLU A 25 6.13 -5.65 9.59
N ARG A 26 6.40 -6.93 9.89
CA ARG A 26 7.57 -7.66 9.38
C ARG A 26 7.62 -7.66 7.86
N VAL A 27 6.48 -7.94 7.21
CA VAL A 27 6.37 -7.96 5.75
C VAL A 27 6.50 -6.56 5.16
N ALA A 28 5.89 -5.55 5.79
CA ALA A 28 5.99 -4.16 5.36
C ALA A 28 7.43 -3.63 5.48
N SER A 29 8.10 -3.90 6.61
CA SER A 29 9.50 -3.55 6.84
C SER A 29 10.43 -4.23 5.82
N ALA A 30 10.20 -5.51 5.50
CA ALA A 30 10.95 -6.19 4.45
C ALA A 30 10.79 -5.50 3.08
N CYS A 31 9.61 -5.01 2.74
CA CYS A 31 9.39 -4.22 1.52
C CYS A 31 10.13 -2.88 1.56
N VAL A 32 10.14 -2.18 2.71
CA VAL A 32 10.91 -0.94 2.90
C VAL A 32 12.40 -1.20 2.69
N HIS A 33 12.96 -2.18 3.41
CA HIS A 33 14.38 -2.54 3.28
C HIS A 33 14.77 -2.87 1.84
N ARG A 34 13.87 -3.58 1.14
CA ARG A 34 14.14 -3.97 -0.24
C ARG A 34 14.15 -2.78 -1.20
N LEU A 35 13.24 -1.81 -1.00
CA LEU A 35 13.22 -0.57 -1.77
C LEU A 35 14.46 0.30 -1.46
N GLU A 36 14.82 0.45 -0.19
CA GLU A 36 15.99 1.21 0.24
C GLU A 36 17.31 0.61 -0.29
N ALA A 37 17.43 -0.72 -0.32
CA ALA A 37 18.57 -1.42 -0.91
C ALA A 37 18.75 -1.10 -2.42
N LYS A 38 17.67 -0.64 -3.08
CA LYS A 38 17.68 -0.18 -4.47
C LYS A 38 17.75 1.35 -4.59
N ALA A 39 18.07 2.05 -3.51
CA ALA A 39 18.09 3.50 -3.43
C ALA A 39 16.74 4.16 -3.82
N VAL A 40 15.63 3.49 -3.54
CA VAL A 40 14.27 4.03 -3.69
C VAL A 40 13.79 4.47 -2.31
N PRO A 41 13.57 5.78 -2.08
CA PRO A 41 13.04 6.27 -0.81
C PRO A 41 11.68 5.63 -0.51
N ALA A 42 11.54 5.04 0.68
CA ALA A 42 10.31 4.40 1.12
C ALA A 42 9.92 4.88 2.53
N THR A 43 8.64 5.09 2.75
CA THR A 43 8.09 5.46 4.06
C THR A 43 6.99 4.50 4.45
N LEU A 44 7.07 3.93 5.65
CA LEU A 44 6.02 3.07 6.20
C LEU A 44 4.92 3.93 6.84
N VAL A 45 3.68 3.63 6.52
CA VAL A 45 2.48 4.08 7.22
C VAL A 45 1.94 2.91 8.02
N ASP A 46 2.13 2.96 9.33
CA ASP A 46 1.62 1.95 10.26
C ASP A 46 0.32 2.47 10.91
N PRO A 47 -0.81 1.79 10.71
CA PRO A 47 -2.10 2.25 11.22
C PRO A 47 -2.18 2.27 12.75
N ILE A 48 -1.34 1.53 13.46
CA ILE A 48 -1.30 1.58 14.94
C ILE A 48 -0.90 2.97 15.48
N GLU A 49 -0.18 3.76 14.66
CA GLU A 49 0.24 5.12 15.00
C GLU A 49 -0.77 6.18 14.55
N ILE A 50 -1.92 5.74 14.01
CA ILE A 50 -2.89 6.62 13.36
C ILE A 50 -4.25 6.46 14.01
N GLU A 51 -4.74 7.51 14.66
CA GLU A 51 -6.10 7.57 15.15
C GLU A 51 -7.01 8.22 14.10
N LEU A 52 -7.69 7.38 13.31
CA LEU A 52 -8.65 7.85 12.32
C LEU A 52 -9.92 8.36 13.00
N PRO A 53 -10.53 9.45 12.48
CA PRO A 53 -11.73 10.03 13.10
C PRO A 53 -12.95 9.13 12.92
N HIS A 54 -13.71 8.95 14.00
CA HIS A 54 -15.01 8.29 14.00
C HIS A 54 -16.08 9.23 14.60
N PRO A 55 -17.33 9.20 14.08
CA PRO A 55 -17.81 8.39 12.94
C PRO A 55 -17.10 8.74 11.64
N PHE A 56 -17.03 7.74 10.72
CA PHE A 56 -16.35 7.86 9.43
C PHE A 56 -16.77 9.12 8.67
N LYS A 57 -15.76 9.91 8.28
CA LYS A 57 -15.92 11.06 7.39
C LYS A 57 -14.65 11.23 6.55
N PRO A 58 -14.71 11.04 5.22
CA PRO A 58 -13.52 11.10 4.38
C PRO A 58 -12.95 12.53 4.30
N HIS A 59 -11.65 12.62 4.08
CA HIS A 59 -10.89 13.87 4.02
C HIS A 59 -11.55 14.91 3.07
N PHE A 60 -11.96 14.48 1.87
CA PHE A 60 -12.58 15.38 0.88
C PHE A 60 -13.98 15.93 1.29
N ALA A 61 -14.61 15.36 2.33
CA ALA A 61 -15.90 15.83 2.84
C ALA A 61 -15.77 16.95 3.88
N TYR A 62 -14.56 17.30 4.27
CA TYR A 62 -14.31 18.46 5.12
C TYR A 62 -14.21 19.73 4.28
N ARG A 63 -14.65 20.86 4.82
CA ARG A 63 -14.40 22.16 4.21
C ARG A 63 -12.89 22.46 4.27
N GLY A 64 -12.38 23.21 3.30
CA GLY A 64 -10.94 23.51 3.23
C GLY A 64 -10.37 23.98 4.58
N GLY A 65 -9.33 23.31 5.04
CA GLY A 65 -8.64 23.61 6.31
C GLY A 65 -9.38 23.22 7.60
N SER A 66 -10.46 22.41 7.51
CA SER A 66 -11.19 21.96 8.71
C SER A 66 -11.08 20.44 8.96
N ALA A 67 -10.29 19.73 8.16
CA ALA A 67 -10.03 18.31 8.39
C ALA A 67 -9.14 18.13 9.64
N PRO A 68 -9.29 17.01 10.37
CA PRO A 68 -8.34 16.64 11.41
C PRO A 68 -6.90 16.58 10.86
N GLU A 69 -5.93 17.05 11.64
CA GLU A 69 -4.51 17.12 11.24
C GLU A 69 -3.96 15.77 10.74
N VAL A 70 -4.40 14.67 11.35
CA VAL A 70 -4.02 13.30 10.94
C VAL A 70 -4.43 13.03 9.49
N LEU A 71 -5.60 13.46 9.06
CA LEU A 71 -6.07 13.28 7.69
C LEU A 71 -5.32 14.21 6.72
N ASP A 72 -5.06 15.46 7.10
CA ASP A 72 -4.28 16.40 6.27
C ASP A 72 -2.86 15.89 6.06
N ARG A 73 -2.20 15.38 7.10
CA ARG A 73 -0.87 14.78 7.03
C ARG A 73 -0.82 13.57 6.12
N LEU A 74 -1.76 12.63 6.29
CA LEU A 74 -1.85 11.43 5.43
C LEU A 74 -2.18 11.79 3.99
N ALA A 75 -3.10 12.75 3.75
CA ALA A 75 -3.41 13.23 2.41
C ALA A 75 -2.17 13.81 1.72
N ALA A 76 -1.35 14.57 2.44
CA ALA A 76 -0.09 15.11 1.92
C ALA A 76 0.91 13.99 1.59
N GLN A 77 1.07 12.99 2.45
CA GLN A 77 1.94 11.83 2.18
C GLN A 77 1.48 11.05 0.94
N ILE A 78 0.17 10.76 0.83
CA ILE A 78 -0.42 10.07 -0.33
C ILE A 78 -0.22 10.92 -1.60
N ALA A 79 -0.45 12.23 -1.53
CA ALA A 79 -0.32 13.13 -2.67
C ALA A 79 1.12 13.20 -3.20
N THR A 80 2.11 13.24 -2.32
CA THR A 80 3.53 13.38 -2.68
C THR A 80 4.19 12.10 -3.13
N ALA A 81 3.71 10.93 -2.69
CA ALA A 81 4.24 9.63 -3.12
C ALA A 81 4.05 9.41 -4.63
N ASP A 82 5.01 8.76 -5.27
CA ASP A 82 4.98 8.41 -6.69
C ASP A 82 4.40 7.01 -6.96
N GLY A 83 4.28 6.20 -5.91
CA GLY A 83 3.68 4.88 -5.96
C GLY A 83 3.44 4.32 -4.56
N TYR A 84 2.77 3.19 -4.50
CA TYR A 84 2.33 2.60 -3.24
C TYR A 84 2.65 1.11 -3.16
N VAL A 85 2.98 0.63 -1.96
CA VAL A 85 2.96 -0.79 -1.60
C VAL A 85 1.84 -0.98 -0.59
N MET A 86 0.84 -1.78 -0.94
CA MET A 86 -0.33 -2.05 -0.13
C MET A 86 -0.18 -3.42 0.53
N VAL A 87 0.07 -3.44 1.84
CA VAL A 87 0.33 -4.68 2.61
C VAL A 87 -0.89 -5.07 3.40
N SER A 88 -1.47 -6.23 3.13
CA SER A 88 -2.70 -6.69 3.80
C SER A 88 -2.66 -8.17 4.18
N PRO A 89 -3.15 -8.54 5.38
CA PRO A 89 -3.58 -9.91 5.63
C PRO A 89 -4.87 -10.22 4.86
N GLU A 90 -5.26 -11.48 4.87
CA GLU A 90 -6.56 -11.91 4.34
C GLU A 90 -7.57 -12.08 5.47
N TYR A 91 -8.71 -11.42 5.35
CA TYR A 91 -9.89 -11.62 6.18
C TYR A 91 -11.08 -11.98 5.28
N ASN A 92 -11.63 -13.20 5.46
CA ASN A 92 -12.80 -13.64 4.69
C ASN A 92 -12.64 -13.46 3.16
N HIS A 93 -11.48 -13.79 2.62
CA HIS A 93 -11.10 -13.64 1.20
C HIS A 93 -11.01 -12.19 0.70
N MET A 94 -10.98 -11.22 1.61
CA MET A 94 -10.85 -9.79 1.30
C MET A 94 -9.61 -9.21 1.98
N MET A 95 -9.22 -8.00 1.57
CA MET A 95 -8.24 -7.23 2.34
C MET A 95 -8.76 -6.94 3.75
N SER A 96 -7.87 -6.56 4.64
CA SER A 96 -8.24 -6.22 6.01
C SER A 96 -9.21 -5.03 6.07
N PRO A 97 -10.12 -5.00 7.06
CA PRO A 97 -10.95 -3.84 7.33
C PRO A 97 -10.13 -2.57 7.60
N VAL A 98 -8.98 -2.72 8.29
CA VAL A 98 -8.06 -1.61 8.60
C VAL A 98 -7.54 -0.93 7.34
N LEU A 99 -7.09 -1.72 6.34
CA LEU A 99 -6.62 -1.14 5.08
C LEU A 99 -7.77 -0.47 4.32
N ALA A 100 -8.93 -1.11 4.29
CA ALA A 100 -10.10 -0.55 3.61
C ALA A 100 -10.56 0.76 4.27
N ASP A 101 -10.62 0.82 5.59
CA ASP A 101 -10.99 2.02 6.33
C ASP A 101 -10.00 3.16 6.07
N LEU A 102 -8.70 2.91 6.22
CA LEU A 102 -7.67 3.91 5.97
C LEU A 102 -7.77 4.47 4.54
N LEU A 103 -7.85 3.61 3.53
CA LEU A 103 -7.89 4.05 2.13
C LEU A 103 -9.18 4.79 1.78
N ASN A 104 -10.33 4.40 2.34
CA ASN A 104 -11.62 5.05 2.12
C ASN A 104 -11.70 6.47 2.69
N HIS A 105 -10.83 6.82 3.65
CA HIS A 105 -10.75 8.21 4.12
C HIS A 105 -10.25 9.19 3.05
N PHE A 106 -9.69 8.69 1.93
CA PHE A 106 -9.10 9.54 0.90
C PHE A 106 -9.73 9.31 -0.48
N GLY A 107 -9.87 10.40 -1.22
CA GLY A 107 -10.45 10.36 -2.56
C GLY A 107 -9.47 9.86 -3.62
N SER A 108 -10.01 9.31 -4.70
CA SER A 108 -9.24 8.82 -5.84
C SER A 108 -8.32 9.88 -6.48
N SER A 109 -8.60 11.16 -6.33
CA SER A 109 -7.75 12.24 -6.84
C SER A 109 -6.33 12.22 -6.27
N LEU A 110 -6.13 11.68 -5.05
CA LEU A 110 -4.81 11.54 -4.43
C LEU A 110 -4.03 10.33 -4.96
N PHE A 111 -4.73 9.26 -5.32
CA PHE A 111 -4.14 7.98 -5.75
C PHE A 111 -3.98 7.85 -7.26
N SER A 112 -4.79 8.59 -8.02
CA SER A 112 -4.91 8.40 -9.47
C SER A 112 -3.61 8.68 -10.22
N TYR A 113 -3.39 7.87 -11.27
CA TYR A 113 -2.20 7.95 -12.13
C TYR A 113 -0.88 7.62 -11.42
N LYS A 114 -0.96 6.82 -10.37
CA LYS A 114 0.19 6.30 -9.64
C LYS A 114 0.10 4.79 -9.54
N PRO A 115 1.21 4.07 -9.69
CA PRO A 115 1.20 2.62 -9.59
C PRO A 115 1.09 2.15 -8.13
N SER A 116 0.53 0.95 -7.96
CA SER A 116 0.49 0.26 -6.67
C SER A 116 0.95 -1.19 -6.79
N ALA A 117 1.73 -1.67 -5.83
CA ALA A 117 2.05 -3.07 -5.64
C ALA A 117 1.15 -3.68 -4.57
N ILE A 118 0.66 -4.89 -4.81
CA ILE A 118 -0.15 -5.65 -3.87
C ILE A 118 0.76 -6.65 -3.16
N VAL A 119 0.78 -6.58 -1.84
CA VAL A 119 1.52 -7.49 -0.97
C VAL A 119 0.55 -8.09 0.03
N THR A 120 0.44 -9.41 0.04
CA THR A 120 -0.40 -10.11 1.00
C THR A 120 0.41 -11.11 1.80
N TYR A 121 -0.06 -11.42 3.00
CA TYR A 121 0.62 -12.36 3.89
C TYR A 121 -0.37 -13.15 4.74
N SER A 122 0.11 -14.25 5.30
CA SER A 122 -0.61 -15.02 6.30
C SER A 122 0.35 -15.77 7.23
N ALA A 123 -0.17 -16.20 8.39
CA ALA A 123 0.50 -17.19 9.23
C ALA A 123 0.39 -18.60 8.64
N GLY A 124 -0.61 -18.85 7.80
CA GLY A 124 -0.82 -20.12 7.11
C GLY A 124 -0.17 -20.19 5.73
N GLN A 125 -0.46 -21.27 5.02
CA GLN A 125 0.18 -21.61 3.74
C GLN A 125 -0.27 -20.78 2.52
N TRP A 126 -1.36 -20.00 2.62
CA TRP A 126 -1.98 -19.38 1.44
C TRP A 126 -1.47 -17.97 1.13
N GLY A 127 -0.75 -17.34 2.05
CA GLY A 127 -0.14 -16.01 1.81
C GLY A 127 -1.13 -14.89 1.47
N GLY A 128 -2.43 -15.07 1.75
CA GLY A 128 -3.45 -14.05 1.46
C GLY A 128 -3.81 -13.88 -0.02
N THR A 129 -3.61 -14.89 -0.86
CA THR A 129 -3.78 -14.77 -2.31
C THR A 129 -5.18 -14.35 -2.76
N ARG A 130 -6.23 -14.73 -2.02
CA ARG A 130 -7.61 -14.36 -2.37
C ARG A 130 -7.91 -12.89 -2.07
N ALA A 131 -7.34 -12.37 -0.98
CA ALA A 131 -7.39 -10.93 -0.69
C ALA A 131 -6.71 -10.11 -1.79
N ALA A 132 -5.62 -10.59 -2.37
CA ALA A 132 -4.92 -9.90 -3.45
C ALA A 132 -5.80 -9.70 -4.69
N VAL A 133 -6.67 -10.64 -5.01
CA VAL A 133 -7.62 -10.52 -6.14
C VAL A 133 -8.62 -9.39 -5.86
N SER A 134 -9.21 -9.34 -4.66
CA SER A 134 -10.14 -8.26 -4.29
C SER A 134 -9.45 -6.90 -4.22
N MET A 135 -8.22 -6.86 -3.72
CA MET A 135 -7.42 -5.63 -3.68
C MET A 135 -7.17 -5.06 -5.07
N ARG A 136 -6.99 -5.88 -6.09
CA ARG A 136 -6.78 -5.40 -7.46
C ARG A 136 -7.98 -4.59 -7.96
N THR A 137 -9.19 -5.07 -7.72
CA THR A 137 -10.42 -4.35 -8.08
C THR A 137 -10.56 -3.06 -7.28
N PHE A 138 -10.37 -3.14 -5.96
CA PHE A 138 -10.47 -1.98 -5.06
C PHE A 138 -9.47 -0.87 -5.44
N LEU A 139 -8.22 -1.22 -5.64
CA LEU A 139 -7.17 -0.23 -5.96
C LEU A 139 -7.36 0.38 -7.35
N SER A 140 -7.87 -0.39 -8.31
CA SER A 140 -8.23 0.15 -9.63
C SER A 140 -9.36 1.17 -9.53
N GLU A 141 -10.38 0.90 -8.73
CA GLU A 141 -11.48 1.85 -8.48
C GLU A 141 -11.00 3.08 -7.71
N LEU A 142 -10.06 2.91 -6.80
CA LEU A 142 -9.40 4.03 -6.11
C LEU A 142 -8.54 4.90 -7.05
N GLY A 143 -8.30 4.46 -8.28
CA GLY A 143 -7.54 5.18 -9.31
C GLY A 143 -6.08 4.77 -9.43
N CYS A 144 -5.61 3.84 -8.61
CA CYS A 144 -4.27 3.27 -8.73
C CYS A 144 -4.11 2.45 -10.02
N LEU A 145 -2.86 2.25 -10.42
CA LEU A 145 -2.48 1.28 -11.45
C LEU A 145 -1.82 0.07 -10.78
N PRO A 146 -2.58 -0.97 -10.35
CA PRO A 146 -1.98 -2.14 -9.75
C PRO A 146 -1.03 -2.84 -10.73
N VAL A 147 0.25 -2.97 -10.37
CA VAL A 147 1.23 -3.65 -11.22
C VAL A 147 0.87 -5.12 -11.40
N SER A 148 1.36 -5.74 -12.47
CA SER A 148 0.95 -7.09 -12.87
C SER A 148 1.37 -8.15 -11.85
N ALA A 149 2.61 -8.08 -11.35
CA ALA A 149 3.09 -9.00 -10.34
C ALA A 149 2.56 -8.62 -8.94
N MET A 150 2.39 -9.64 -8.10
CA MET A 150 1.98 -9.49 -6.71
C MET A 150 2.93 -10.29 -5.82
N ILE A 151 3.04 -9.89 -4.56
CA ILE A 151 3.80 -10.59 -3.53
C ILE A 151 2.84 -11.29 -2.59
N HIS A 152 3.03 -12.58 -2.38
CA HIS A 152 2.30 -13.38 -1.42
C HIS A 152 3.28 -14.03 -0.45
N VAL A 153 3.13 -13.77 0.85
CA VAL A 153 4.03 -14.28 1.89
C VAL A 153 3.29 -15.30 2.74
N PRO A 154 3.34 -16.59 2.39
CA PRO A 154 2.85 -17.64 3.26
C PRO A 154 3.77 -17.80 4.47
N ARG A 155 3.21 -18.19 5.61
CA ARG A 155 3.95 -18.44 6.85
C ARG A 155 4.96 -17.33 7.16
N ALA A 156 4.50 -16.08 7.13
CA ALA A 156 5.36 -14.90 7.23
C ALA A 156 6.29 -14.93 8.45
N HIS A 157 5.87 -15.58 9.55
CA HIS A 157 6.67 -15.77 10.77
C HIS A 157 7.84 -16.75 10.60
N GLU A 158 7.84 -17.59 9.56
CA GLU A 158 8.95 -18.48 9.24
C GLU A 158 9.97 -17.82 8.29
N VAL A 159 9.62 -16.65 7.72
CA VAL A 159 10.44 -15.94 6.73
C VAL A 159 11.12 -14.72 7.33
N PHE A 160 10.35 -13.88 8.02
CA PHE A 160 10.82 -12.57 8.48
C PHE A 160 10.87 -12.45 10.01
N GLY A 161 12.00 -11.90 10.51
CA GLY A 161 12.16 -11.45 11.88
C GLY A 161 11.30 -10.25 12.23
N ALA A 162 11.33 -9.82 13.48
CA ALA A 162 10.53 -8.70 13.98
C ALA A 162 10.81 -7.37 13.24
N ASP A 163 12.03 -7.19 12.79
CA ASP A 163 12.50 -6.02 12.03
C ASP A 163 12.35 -6.15 10.51
N GLY A 164 11.76 -7.25 10.02
CA GLY A 164 11.61 -7.49 8.58
C GLY A 164 12.85 -8.09 7.90
N THR A 165 13.93 -8.39 8.63
CA THR A 165 15.07 -9.14 8.09
C THR A 165 14.76 -10.63 7.95
N TYR A 166 15.49 -11.33 7.09
CA TYR A 166 15.29 -12.77 6.93
C TYR A 166 15.76 -13.55 8.15
N LEU A 167 14.98 -14.56 8.52
CA LEU A 167 15.36 -15.49 9.58
C LEU A 167 16.51 -16.41 9.13
N ALA A 168 17.23 -16.96 10.11
CA ALA A 168 18.30 -17.92 9.85
C ALA A 168 17.79 -19.12 9.03
N GLY A 169 18.57 -19.50 7.99
CA GLY A 169 18.24 -20.60 7.11
C GLY A 169 17.31 -20.24 5.92
N ILE A 170 16.85 -19.01 5.83
CA ILE A 170 16.10 -18.52 4.67
C ILE A 170 17.06 -18.20 3.53
N ASP A 171 16.72 -18.66 2.33
CA ASP A 171 17.42 -18.27 1.08
C ASP A 171 17.05 -16.82 0.73
N ALA A 172 17.85 -15.89 1.25
CA ALA A 172 17.65 -14.46 1.06
C ALA A 172 17.67 -14.07 -0.44
N ALA A 173 18.57 -14.64 -1.23
CA ALA A 173 18.69 -14.29 -2.65
C ALA A 173 17.43 -14.69 -3.43
N ARG A 174 16.84 -15.83 -3.10
CA ARG A 174 15.58 -16.28 -3.71
C ARG A 174 14.40 -15.38 -3.33
N TRP A 175 14.32 -14.99 -2.06
CA TRP A 175 13.27 -14.08 -1.59
C TRP A 175 13.45 -12.68 -2.16
N ASP A 176 14.67 -12.17 -2.21
CA ASP A 176 14.98 -10.89 -2.86
C ASP A 176 14.49 -10.88 -4.31
N GLY A 177 14.84 -11.90 -5.10
CA GLY A 177 14.38 -12.02 -6.48
C GLY A 177 12.85 -12.10 -6.61
N TYR A 178 12.19 -12.74 -5.64
CA TYR A 178 10.73 -12.82 -5.62
C TYR A 178 10.07 -11.46 -5.31
N LEU A 179 10.59 -10.73 -4.33
CA LEU A 179 10.09 -9.37 -3.99
C LEU A 179 10.39 -8.40 -5.13
N ASP A 180 11.59 -8.44 -5.67
CA ASP A 180 12.05 -7.56 -6.74
C ASP A 180 11.20 -7.65 -8.00
N ARG A 181 10.73 -8.83 -8.36
CA ARG A 181 9.84 -9.00 -9.51
C ARG A 181 8.66 -8.03 -9.49
N THR A 182 8.15 -7.70 -8.31
CA THR A 182 7.02 -6.79 -8.14
C THR A 182 7.48 -5.35 -7.90
N LEU A 183 8.49 -5.17 -7.03
CA LEU A 183 8.97 -3.84 -6.66
C LEU A 183 9.69 -3.14 -7.81
N ASP A 184 10.37 -3.86 -8.70
CA ASP A 184 10.98 -3.29 -9.90
C ASP A 184 9.91 -2.81 -10.91
N GLN A 185 8.81 -3.58 -11.07
CA GLN A 185 7.67 -3.10 -11.86
C GLN A 185 7.06 -1.83 -11.26
N LEU A 186 6.90 -1.80 -9.93
CA LEU A 186 6.40 -0.61 -9.24
C LEU A 186 7.31 0.59 -9.50
N GLY A 187 8.61 0.44 -9.30
CA GLY A 187 9.61 1.50 -9.52
C GLY A 187 9.63 2.00 -10.96
N TRP A 188 9.55 1.09 -11.94
CA TRP A 188 9.52 1.45 -13.36
C TRP A 188 8.29 2.30 -13.71
N TRP A 189 7.10 1.88 -13.27
CA TRP A 189 5.87 2.61 -13.50
C TRP A 189 5.82 3.92 -12.69
N ALA A 190 6.32 3.95 -11.46
CA ALA A 190 6.42 5.17 -10.65
C ALA A 190 7.27 6.22 -11.34
N ALA A 191 8.44 5.83 -11.85
CA ALA A 191 9.32 6.74 -12.60
C ALA A 191 8.69 7.22 -13.92
N ALA A 192 8.01 6.35 -14.65
CA ALA A 192 7.32 6.72 -15.89
C ALA A 192 6.18 7.72 -15.63
N ALA A 193 5.33 7.42 -14.64
CA ALA A 193 4.22 8.28 -14.26
C ALA A 193 4.69 9.62 -13.67
N ALA A 194 5.77 9.62 -12.87
CA ALA A 194 6.35 10.85 -12.33
C ALA A 194 6.89 11.77 -13.44
N ARG A 195 7.59 11.21 -14.43
CA ARG A 195 8.03 11.99 -15.61
C ARG A 195 6.85 12.60 -16.34
N GLN A 196 5.81 11.80 -16.66
CA GLN A 196 4.63 12.30 -17.35
C GLN A 196 3.93 13.42 -16.57
N ARG A 197 3.87 13.34 -15.25
CA ARG A 197 3.32 14.42 -14.41
C ARG A 197 4.21 15.64 -14.38
N GLY A 198 5.55 15.47 -14.39
CA GLY A 198 6.55 16.54 -14.34
C GLY A 198 6.70 17.32 -15.65
N ASP A 199 6.57 16.63 -16.79
CA ASP A 199 6.73 17.22 -18.13
C ASP A 199 5.50 18.03 -18.60
N GLY A 200 4.64 18.46 -17.68
CA GLY A 200 3.41 19.20 -17.99
C GLY A 200 2.32 18.33 -18.58
N GLY A 201 2.46 17.00 -18.48
CA GLY A 201 1.45 16.03 -18.90
C GLY A 201 0.15 16.26 -18.14
N LYS A 202 -0.87 16.74 -18.86
CA LYS A 202 -2.18 17.01 -18.29
C LYS A 202 -2.85 15.71 -17.92
N ARG A 203 -3.06 15.48 -16.63
CA ARG A 203 -3.82 14.30 -16.18
C ARG A 203 -5.27 14.40 -16.66
N PRO A 204 -5.84 13.34 -17.25
CA PRO A 204 -7.27 13.32 -17.59
C PRO A 204 -8.12 13.61 -16.34
N GLY A 205 -9.20 14.37 -16.52
CA GLY A 205 -10.00 14.89 -15.40
C GLY A 205 -10.81 13.83 -14.62
N ALA A 206 -11.12 12.69 -15.24
CA ALA A 206 -12.10 11.73 -14.72
C ALA A 206 -11.88 11.25 -13.28
N PHE A 207 -10.62 11.10 -12.85
CA PHE A 207 -10.28 10.71 -11.47
C PHE A 207 -9.77 11.88 -10.61
N MET A 208 -9.72 13.09 -11.15
CA MET A 208 -9.09 14.24 -10.51
C MET A 208 -10.10 15.24 -9.94
N VAL A 209 -11.34 15.15 -10.38
CA VAL A 209 -12.44 16.02 -9.96
C VAL A 209 -13.46 15.24 -9.14
N ASP A 210 -14.70 15.51 -9.26
CA ASP A 210 -15.77 14.91 -8.49
C ASP A 210 -15.85 13.38 -8.73
N PRO A 211 -15.84 12.54 -7.68
CA PRO A 211 -16.07 11.10 -7.83
C PRO A 211 -17.39 10.74 -8.53
N SER A 212 -18.41 11.58 -8.41
CA SER A 212 -19.70 11.39 -9.09
C SER A 212 -19.59 11.41 -10.62
N GLN A 213 -18.58 12.06 -11.17
CA GLN A 213 -18.33 12.12 -12.62
C GLN A 213 -17.88 10.79 -13.24
N ARG A 214 -17.63 9.78 -12.43
CA ARG A 214 -17.31 8.41 -12.90
C ARG A 214 -18.54 7.57 -13.17
N ASN A 215 -19.69 8.03 -12.75
CA ASN A 215 -20.95 7.34 -13.00
C ASN A 215 -21.34 7.45 -14.45
N ALA A 216 -21.96 6.39 -14.98
CA ALA A 216 -22.58 6.43 -16.28
C ALA A 216 -23.70 7.49 -16.30
N PRO A 217 -23.93 8.18 -17.41
CA PRO A 217 -25.00 9.17 -17.54
C PRO A 217 -26.39 8.53 -17.41
#